data_13e2c2345ad83a76df0bf312e4c7820d
#
_entry.id   13e2c2345ad83a76df0bf312e4c7820d
#
_cell.length_a   1.000
_cell.length_b   1.000
_cell.length_c   1.000
_cell.angle_alpha   90.00
_cell.angle_beta   90.00
_cell.angle_gamma   90.00
#
_symmetry.space_group_name_H-M   'P 1'
#
loop_
_entity.id
_entity.type
_entity.pdbx_description
1 polymer ?
#
loop_
_entity_poly.entity_id
_entity_poly.type
_entity_poly.pdbx_seq_one_letter_code
_entity_poly.pdbx_strand_id
1 'polypeptide(L)'
;MDGIIPLFKERGMTSHDCVFKMRKILKTKKVGHTGTLDPEVEGVLPICVGRATKLAEYITDQGKEYVATVTLGVSTTTEDATGEVVEKEIIKEAISEEKLDAVLQKLTGEIEQVPPMYSAVKVAGKKLYEYARAGQTVTRPRRVVQIHSLVRLDQGELTATSPSFQIRISCGKGTYIRTLAVMIGEELGLPAHMASLERTKSGFFQKEDCLTLAEIETQVQKGDFSFLHPLEKGIFDMPIIELDSTFYAKVLNGALLCFALLLGAGGLKXFAPKSAL
;
A
#
# COMPACT_ATOMS: atom_id res chain seq x y z
N MET A 1 -13.17 -5.50 21.67
CA MET A 1 -11.89 -5.82 20.98
C MET A 1 -11.49 -4.63 20.15
N ASP A 2 -10.29 -4.08 20.40
CA ASP A 2 -9.75 -2.91 19.70
C ASP A 2 -8.29 -3.19 19.38
N GLY A 3 -7.88 -3.00 18.12
CA GLY A 3 -6.48 -3.21 17.73
C GLY A 3 -6.30 -3.32 16.23
N ILE A 4 -5.09 -3.63 15.81
CA ILE A 4 -4.70 -3.76 14.42
C ILE A 4 -4.18 -5.19 14.20
N ILE A 5 -4.63 -5.83 13.13
CA ILE A 5 -4.23 -7.18 12.75
C ILE A 5 -3.47 -7.08 11.44
N PRO A 6 -2.19 -7.43 11.41
CA PRO A 6 -1.48 -7.53 10.13
C PRO A 6 -1.91 -8.83 9.42
N LEU A 7 -2.79 -8.67 8.43
CA LEU A 7 -3.31 -9.79 7.65
C LEU A 7 -2.43 -9.98 6.41
N PHE A 8 -2.04 -11.22 6.12
CA PHE A 8 -1.55 -11.59 4.80
C PHE A 8 -2.75 -11.83 3.90
N LYS A 9 -3.00 -10.90 2.97
CA LYS A 9 -4.07 -11.08 1.99
C LYS A 9 -3.57 -12.02 0.90
N GLU A 10 -4.21 -13.16 0.75
CA GLU A 10 -3.93 -14.12 -0.32
C GLU A 10 -4.54 -13.64 -1.65
N ARG A 11 -4.06 -14.17 -2.76
CA ARG A 11 -4.59 -13.90 -4.10
C ARG A 11 -6.02 -14.42 -4.22
N GLY A 12 -6.79 -13.87 -5.16
CA GLY A 12 -8.14 -14.29 -5.47
C GLY A 12 -9.23 -13.66 -4.59
N MET A 13 -8.84 -12.77 -3.65
CA MET A 13 -9.78 -12.06 -2.77
C MET A 13 -9.58 -10.55 -2.88
N THR A 14 -10.68 -9.80 -2.83
CA THR A 14 -10.59 -8.34 -2.67
C THR A 14 -10.25 -8.00 -1.20
N SER A 15 -9.71 -6.81 -0.96
CA SER A 15 -9.51 -6.28 0.40
C SER A 15 -10.83 -6.21 1.18
N HIS A 16 -11.95 -5.99 0.47
CA HIS A 16 -13.28 -5.97 1.09
C HIS A 16 -13.74 -7.36 1.52
N ASP A 17 -13.43 -8.41 0.76
CA ASP A 17 -13.71 -9.80 1.15
C ASP A 17 -12.97 -10.16 2.43
N CYS A 18 -11.72 -9.72 2.56
CA CYS A 18 -10.94 -9.90 3.79
C CYS A 18 -11.65 -9.26 4.99
N VAL A 19 -12.13 -8.02 4.84
CA VAL A 19 -12.89 -7.33 5.90
C VAL A 19 -14.16 -8.13 6.25
N PHE A 20 -14.87 -8.61 5.23
CA PHE A 20 -16.11 -9.38 5.43
C PHE A 20 -15.84 -10.68 6.20
N LYS A 21 -14.80 -11.42 5.82
CA LYS A 21 -14.39 -12.65 6.51
C LYS A 21 -13.93 -12.35 7.95
N MET A 22 -13.11 -11.30 8.13
CA MET A 22 -12.66 -10.89 9.47
C MET A 22 -13.83 -10.52 10.39
N ARG A 23 -14.87 -9.87 9.86
CA ARG A 23 -16.10 -9.57 10.64
C ARG A 23 -16.75 -10.83 11.17
N LYS A 24 -16.77 -11.91 10.37
CA LYS A 24 -17.34 -13.20 10.77
C LYS A 24 -16.46 -13.87 11.82
N ILE A 25 -15.15 -13.95 11.58
CA ILE A 25 -14.18 -14.59 12.48
C ILE A 25 -14.21 -13.90 13.85
N LEU A 26 -14.16 -12.55 13.88
CA LEU A 26 -14.07 -11.76 15.12
C LEU A 26 -15.44 -11.43 15.74
N LYS A 27 -16.54 -11.81 15.07
CA LYS A 27 -17.93 -11.56 15.50
C LYS A 27 -18.16 -10.05 15.81
N THR A 28 -17.62 -9.15 14.97
CA THR A 28 -17.78 -7.70 15.13
C THR A 28 -17.96 -7.00 13.78
N LYS A 29 -18.80 -5.97 13.76
CA LYS A 29 -19.03 -5.17 12.54
C LYS A 29 -17.95 -4.09 12.34
N LYS A 30 -17.25 -3.70 13.42
CA LYS A 30 -16.24 -2.61 13.39
C LYS A 30 -14.91 -3.16 12.89
N VAL A 31 -14.80 -3.36 11.58
CA VAL A 31 -13.59 -3.85 10.90
C VAL A 31 -13.40 -3.05 9.60
N GLY A 32 -12.19 -2.56 9.37
CA GLY A 32 -11.80 -1.85 8.15
C GLY A 32 -10.35 -2.15 7.77
N HIS A 33 -9.97 -1.92 6.51
CA HIS A 33 -8.59 -2.13 6.04
C HIS A 33 -7.89 -0.78 5.77
N THR A 34 -6.57 -0.80 5.70
CA THR A 34 -5.73 0.40 5.53
C THR A 34 -5.03 0.43 4.17
N GLY A 35 -5.82 0.41 3.10
CA GLY A 35 -5.28 0.50 1.74
C GLY A 35 -5.55 -0.73 0.91
N THR A 36 -6.27 -0.52 -0.16
CA THR A 36 -6.73 -1.58 -1.06
C THR A 36 -5.56 -2.29 -1.75
N LEU A 37 -5.68 -3.61 -1.86
CA LEU A 37 -4.92 -4.46 -2.78
C LEU A 37 -5.90 -5.02 -3.81
N ASP A 38 -5.47 -5.09 -5.06
CA ASP A 38 -6.24 -5.70 -6.14
C ASP A 38 -6.42 -7.20 -5.87
N PRO A 39 -7.43 -7.87 -6.45
CA PRO A 39 -7.68 -9.29 -6.14
C PRO A 39 -6.48 -10.20 -6.36
N GLU A 40 -5.73 -10.01 -7.44
CA GLU A 40 -4.57 -10.84 -7.80
C GLU A 40 -3.27 -10.42 -7.09
N VAL A 41 -3.33 -9.36 -6.28
CA VAL A 41 -2.18 -8.89 -5.48
C VAL A 41 -2.27 -9.49 -4.08
N GLU A 42 -1.15 -9.97 -3.58
CA GLU A 42 -1.05 -10.54 -2.22
C GLU A 42 -0.21 -9.65 -1.30
N GLY A 43 -0.18 -9.98 -0.03
CA GLY A 43 0.72 -9.37 0.94
C GLY A 43 0.03 -8.63 2.09
N VAL A 44 0.79 -7.74 2.70
CA VAL A 44 0.46 -7.07 3.96
C VAL A 44 -0.78 -6.19 3.83
N LEU A 45 -1.83 -6.52 4.57
CA LEU A 45 -3.08 -5.74 4.62
C LEU A 45 -3.48 -5.52 6.09
N PRO A 46 -3.03 -4.43 6.72
CA PRO A 46 -3.43 -4.20 8.11
C PRO A 46 -4.94 -3.99 8.21
N ILE A 47 -5.55 -4.73 9.12
CA ILE A 47 -6.99 -4.70 9.41
C ILE A 47 -7.20 -4.03 10.76
N CYS A 48 -7.92 -2.93 10.77
CA CYS A 48 -8.30 -2.20 11.98
C CYS A 48 -9.59 -2.77 12.56
N VAL A 49 -9.60 -3.02 13.87
CA VAL A 49 -10.75 -3.59 14.59
C VAL A 49 -11.17 -2.63 15.70
N GLY A 50 -12.48 -2.43 15.88
CA GLY A 50 -13.04 -1.61 16.95
C GLY A 50 -12.62 -0.14 16.83
N ARG A 51 -12.06 0.41 17.91
CA ARG A 51 -11.59 1.82 17.92
C ARG A 51 -10.48 2.09 16.94
N ALA A 52 -9.67 1.08 16.57
CA ALA A 52 -8.59 1.23 15.60
C ALA A 52 -9.11 1.65 14.22
N THR A 53 -10.38 1.40 13.89
CA THR A 53 -10.96 1.87 12.61
C THR A 53 -10.87 3.39 12.44
N LYS A 54 -10.77 4.15 13.54
CA LYS A 54 -10.57 5.60 13.50
C LYS A 54 -9.15 5.99 13.06
N LEU A 55 -8.19 5.07 13.16
CA LEU A 55 -6.81 5.29 12.75
C LEU A 55 -6.54 4.81 11.31
N ALA A 56 -7.52 4.20 10.66
CA ALA A 56 -7.31 3.58 9.35
C ALA A 56 -6.75 4.56 8.32
N GLU A 57 -7.19 5.81 8.35
CA GLU A 57 -6.70 6.86 7.45
C GLU A 57 -5.22 7.16 7.69
N TYR A 58 -4.81 7.31 8.95
CA TYR A 58 -3.40 7.52 9.32
C TYR A 58 -2.50 6.41 8.83
N ILE A 59 -2.92 5.16 9.04
CA ILE A 59 -2.14 3.99 8.61
C ILE A 59 -2.11 3.92 7.07
N THR A 60 -3.19 4.32 6.42
CA THR A 60 -3.25 4.40 4.95
C THR A 60 -2.28 5.44 4.40
N ASP A 61 -2.02 6.50 5.16
CA ASP A 61 -1.11 7.57 4.72
C ASP A 61 0.37 7.21 4.88
N GLN A 62 0.69 6.22 5.72
CA GLN A 62 2.07 5.73 5.89
C GLN A 62 2.58 5.04 4.62
N GLY A 63 3.90 4.98 4.48
CA GLY A 63 4.55 4.38 3.32
C GLY A 63 4.24 2.90 3.12
N LYS A 64 4.42 2.44 1.89
CA LYS A 64 4.25 1.03 1.51
C LYS A 64 5.49 0.55 0.78
N GLU A 65 5.73 -0.75 0.88
CA GLU A 65 6.79 -1.41 0.13
C GLU A 65 6.22 -2.59 -0.64
N TYR A 66 6.72 -2.75 -1.87
CA TYR A 66 6.24 -3.79 -2.77
C TYR A 66 7.42 -4.49 -3.45
N VAL A 67 7.20 -5.74 -3.83
CA VAL A 67 8.01 -6.44 -4.83
C VAL A 67 7.10 -6.67 -6.03
N ALA A 68 7.54 -6.20 -7.20
CA ALA A 68 6.78 -6.31 -8.45
C ALA A 68 7.62 -6.96 -9.53
N THR A 69 6.97 -7.76 -10.39
CA THR A 69 7.56 -8.20 -11.65
C THR A 69 6.97 -7.32 -12.75
N VAL A 70 7.84 -6.68 -13.51
CA VAL A 70 7.47 -5.90 -14.70
C VAL A 70 7.86 -6.73 -15.94
N THR A 71 6.95 -6.81 -16.91
CA THR A 71 7.21 -7.48 -18.20
C THR A 71 7.13 -6.45 -19.32
N LEU A 72 8.20 -6.36 -20.09
CA LEU A 72 8.31 -5.49 -21.27
C LEU A 72 7.82 -6.23 -22.52
N GLY A 73 7.45 -5.46 -23.53
CA GLY A 73 7.03 -5.98 -24.83
C GLY A 73 5.53 -6.25 -24.95
N VAL A 74 4.75 -6.10 -23.86
CA VAL A 74 3.30 -6.32 -23.88
C VAL A 74 2.62 -5.33 -22.95
N SER A 75 1.63 -4.59 -23.45
CA SER A 75 0.71 -3.81 -22.59
C SER A 75 -0.68 -4.43 -22.58
N THR A 76 -1.43 -4.18 -21.50
CA THR A 76 -2.77 -4.75 -21.31
C THR A 76 -3.80 -3.67 -20.89
N THR A 77 -5.07 -3.98 -21.06
CA THR A 77 -6.18 -3.07 -20.72
C THR A 77 -6.24 -2.71 -19.23
N THR A 78 -5.71 -3.55 -18.36
CA THR A 78 -5.72 -3.34 -16.89
C THR A 78 -4.37 -2.87 -16.34
N GLU A 79 -3.36 -2.75 -17.21
CA GLU A 79 -1.96 -2.46 -16.84
C GLU A 79 -1.31 -3.59 -16.00
N ASP A 80 -1.99 -4.75 -15.89
CA ASP A 80 -1.49 -5.97 -15.22
C ASP A 80 -1.76 -7.21 -16.09
N ALA A 81 -1.30 -8.38 -15.64
CA ALA A 81 -1.40 -9.62 -16.39
C ALA A 81 -2.83 -10.14 -16.60
N THR A 82 -3.85 -9.55 -15.95
CA THR A 82 -5.24 -10.02 -16.06
C THR A 82 -5.99 -9.41 -17.26
N GLY A 83 -5.46 -8.33 -17.81
CA GLY A 83 -6.11 -7.60 -18.92
C GLY A 83 -5.88 -8.24 -20.28
N GLU A 84 -6.74 -7.85 -21.23
CA GLU A 84 -6.55 -8.20 -22.65
C GLU A 84 -5.33 -7.46 -23.20
N VAL A 85 -4.56 -8.12 -24.07
CA VAL A 85 -3.39 -7.51 -24.70
C VAL A 85 -3.85 -6.35 -25.61
N VAL A 86 -3.24 -5.18 -25.42
CA VAL A 86 -3.48 -3.96 -26.21
C VAL A 86 -2.39 -3.80 -27.27
N GLU A 87 -1.14 -3.97 -26.86
CA GLU A 87 0.02 -3.78 -27.73
C GLU A 87 1.06 -4.83 -27.45
N LYS A 88 1.75 -5.25 -28.51
CA LYS A 88 2.84 -6.22 -28.40
C LYS A 88 4.00 -5.82 -29.29
N GLU A 89 5.20 -5.76 -28.73
CA GLU A 89 6.42 -5.43 -29.44
C GLU A 89 7.58 -6.28 -28.89
N ILE A 90 8.37 -6.85 -29.79
CA ILE A 90 9.52 -7.67 -29.40
C ILE A 90 10.71 -6.74 -29.06
N ILE A 91 11.43 -7.05 -28.01
CA ILE A 91 12.68 -6.38 -27.66
C ILE A 91 13.70 -6.72 -28.75
N LYS A 92 14.04 -5.76 -29.62
CA LYS A 92 14.94 -5.95 -30.77
C LYS A 92 16.40 -5.94 -30.34
N GLU A 93 16.76 -5.09 -29.40
CA GLU A 93 18.12 -4.96 -28.87
C GLU A 93 18.08 -5.14 -27.34
N ALA A 94 19.05 -5.87 -26.82
CA ALA A 94 19.14 -6.12 -25.39
C ALA A 94 19.19 -4.80 -24.61
N ILE A 95 18.44 -4.73 -23.53
CA ILE A 95 18.43 -3.58 -22.63
C ILE A 95 19.40 -3.88 -21.48
N SER A 96 20.49 -3.11 -21.42
CA SER A 96 21.51 -3.32 -20.39
C SER A 96 21.02 -2.94 -19.00
N GLU A 97 21.69 -3.44 -17.98
CA GLU A 97 21.41 -3.12 -16.60
C GLU A 97 21.49 -1.61 -16.35
N GLU A 98 22.52 -0.96 -16.89
CA GLU A 98 22.75 0.49 -16.71
C GLU A 98 21.60 1.30 -17.30
N LYS A 99 21.05 0.88 -18.46
CA LYS A 99 19.91 1.58 -19.09
C LYS A 99 18.66 1.44 -18.24
N LEU A 100 18.40 0.24 -17.72
CA LEU A 100 17.26 0.01 -16.83
C LEU A 100 17.41 0.81 -15.53
N ASP A 101 18.61 0.75 -14.91
CA ASP A 101 18.87 1.48 -13.66
C ASP A 101 18.70 3.00 -13.84
N ALA A 102 19.13 3.55 -14.97
CA ALA A 102 18.93 4.97 -15.27
C ALA A 102 17.44 5.32 -15.34
N VAL A 103 16.60 4.44 -15.92
CA VAL A 103 15.15 4.64 -15.95
C VAL A 103 14.56 4.56 -14.54
N LEU A 104 14.97 3.58 -13.73
CA LEU A 104 14.48 3.46 -12.34
C LEU A 104 14.87 4.69 -11.51
N GLN A 105 16.08 5.21 -11.69
CA GLN A 105 16.53 6.42 -11.03
C GLN A 105 15.68 7.64 -11.44
N LYS A 106 15.39 7.79 -12.74
CA LYS A 106 14.56 8.88 -13.28
C LYS A 106 13.15 8.86 -12.70
N LEU A 107 12.59 7.68 -12.43
CA LEU A 107 11.24 7.49 -11.89
C LEU A 107 11.23 7.46 -10.34
N THR A 108 12.35 7.76 -9.70
CA THR A 108 12.45 7.91 -8.24
C THR A 108 12.28 9.38 -7.86
N GLY A 109 11.57 9.67 -6.76
CA GLY A 109 11.24 11.02 -6.34
C GLY A 109 9.76 11.33 -6.56
N GLU A 110 9.45 12.59 -6.81
CA GLU A 110 8.08 13.01 -7.15
C GLU A 110 7.83 12.77 -8.63
N ILE A 111 6.80 11.98 -8.92
CA ILE A 111 6.39 11.69 -10.30
C ILE A 111 4.89 11.93 -10.46
N GLU A 112 4.48 12.27 -11.68
CA GLU A 112 3.06 12.44 -12.01
C GLU A 112 2.52 11.14 -12.58
N GLN A 113 1.41 10.64 -12.00
CA GLN A 113 0.71 9.45 -12.50
C GLN A 113 -0.72 9.79 -12.91
N VAL A 114 -1.21 9.14 -13.96
CA VAL A 114 -2.62 9.09 -14.32
C VAL A 114 -3.16 7.73 -13.83
N PRO A 115 -4.05 7.71 -12.82
CA PRO A 115 -4.56 6.43 -12.28
C PRO A 115 -5.14 5.52 -13.36
N PRO A 116 -4.99 4.19 -13.24
CA PRO A 116 -5.56 3.28 -14.24
C PRO A 116 -7.09 3.34 -14.22
N MET A 117 -7.72 3.00 -15.35
CA MET A 117 -9.19 2.96 -15.46
C MET A 117 -9.79 1.99 -14.44
N TYR A 118 -9.11 0.88 -14.16
CA TYR A 118 -9.56 -0.09 -13.16
C TYR A 118 -9.05 0.31 -11.76
N SER A 119 -9.55 1.46 -11.26
CA SER A 119 -9.20 1.97 -9.93
C SER A 119 -10.42 2.50 -9.18
N ALA A 120 -10.25 2.72 -7.86
CA ALA A 120 -11.31 3.26 -6.99
C ALA A 120 -11.35 4.79 -6.96
N VAL A 121 -10.54 5.47 -7.78
CA VAL A 121 -10.55 6.94 -7.89
C VAL A 121 -11.92 7.39 -8.40
N LYS A 122 -12.48 8.40 -7.75
CA LYS A 122 -13.79 8.95 -8.13
C LYS A 122 -13.63 10.15 -9.07
N VAL A 123 -14.41 10.14 -10.14
CA VAL A 123 -14.57 11.26 -11.07
C VAL A 123 -16.07 11.47 -11.26
N ALA A 124 -16.56 12.70 -11.08
CA ALA A 124 -17.98 13.02 -11.18
C ALA A 124 -18.87 12.07 -10.35
N GLY A 125 -18.41 11.68 -9.14
CA GLY A 125 -19.20 10.88 -8.21
C GLY A 125 -19.11 9.36 -8.40
N LYS A 126 -18.62 8.88 -9.56
CA LYS A 126 -18.47 7.43 -9.86
C LYS A 126 -17.00 7.04 -9.82
N LYS A 127 -16.72 5.79 -9.48
CA LYS A 127 -15.35 5.26 -9.50
C LYS A 127 -14.90 4.94 -10.92
N LEU A 128 -13.61 5.10 -11.23
CA LEU A 128 -13.08 4.87 -12.58
C LEU A 128 -13.42 3.45 -13.09
N TYR A 129 -13.33 2.42 -12.22
CA TYR A 129 -13.65 1.06 -12.65
C TYR A 129 -15.13 0.91 -13.07
N GLU A 130 -16.04 1.75 -12.58
CA GLU A 130 -17.47 1.72 -12.98
C GLU A 130 -17.61 2.24 -14.42
N TYR A 131 -16.84 3.27 -14.79
CA TYR A 131 -16.75 3.75 -16.16
C TYR A 131 -16.16 2.69 -17.08
N ALA A 132 -15.06 2.05 -16.64
CA ALA A 132 -14.39 1.00 -17.42
C ALA A 132 -15.36 -0.15 -17.75
N ARG A 133 -16.09 -0.65 -16.75
CA ARG A 133 -17.08 -1.74 -16.92
C ARG A 133 -18.23 -1.34 -17.83
N ALA A 134 -18.57 -0.07 -17.88
CA ALA A 134 -19.64 0.45 -18.74
C ALA A 134 -19.13 0.81 -20.15
N GLY A 135 -17.84 0.58 -20.45
CA GLY A 135 -17.24 0.95 -21.74
C GLY A 135 -17.19 2.46 -21.96
N GLN A 136 -17.23 3.26 -20.90
CA GLN A 136 -17.27 4.71 -20.97
C GLN A 136 -15.88 5.30 -20.74
N THR A 137 -15.51 6.28 -21.55
CA THR A 137 -14.28 7.05 -21.36
C THR A 137 -14.54 8.25 -20.44
N VAL A 138 -13.53 8.61 -19.63
CA VAL A 138 -13.59 9.78 -18.73
C VAL A 138 -12.18 10.33 -18.58
N THR A 139 -12.07 11.65 -18.48
CA THR A 139 -10.77 12.28 -18.21
C THR A 139 -10.31 11.91 -16.80
N ARG A 140 -9.17 11.23 -16.73
CA ARG A 140 -8.59 10.80 -15.47
C ARG A 140 -7.73 11.93 -14.86
N PRO A 141 -7.85 12.18 -13.55
CA PRO A 141 -7.04 13.23 -12.92
C PRO A 141 -5.58 12.80 -12.84
N ARG A 142 -4.67 13.75 -13.05
CA ARG A 142 -3.24 13.53 -12.79
C ARG A 142 -2.99 13.72 -11.30
N ARG A 143 -2.05 12.99 -10.75
CA ARG A 143 -1.68 13.07 -9.34
C ARG A 143 -0.18 12.95 -9.18
N VAL A 144 0.38 13.81 -8.33
CA VAL A 144 1.78 13.67 -7.93
C VAL A 144 1.84 12.60 -6.84
N VAL A 145 2.74 11.65 -7.01
CA VAL A 145 3.01 10.59 -6.03
C VAL A 145 4.49 10.57 -5.71
N GLN A 146 4.84 10.04 -4.54
CA GLN A 146 6.22 9.97 -4.08
C GLN A 146 6.75 8.54 -4.18
N ILE A 147 7.80 8.35 -4.95
CA ILE A 147 8.57 7.10 -4.99
C ILE A 147 9.83 7.34 -4.16
N HIS A 148 9.94 6.68 -3.03
CA HIS A 148 11.08 6.83 -2.13
C HIS A 148 12.30 6.06 -2.64
N SER A 149 12.08 4.87 -3.21
CA SER A 149 13.14 4.09 -3.85
C SER A 149 12.58 3.10 -4.86
N LEU A 150 13.35 2.86 -5.92
CA LEU A 150 13.15 1.79 -6.91
C LEU A 150 14.47 1.04 -7.03
N VAL A 151 14.47 -0.24 -6.68
CA VAL A 151 15.69 -1.05 -6.69
C VAL A 151 15.42 -2.34 -7.46
N ARG A 152 16.23 -2.62 -8.47
CA ARG A 152 16.17 -3.88 -9.20
C ARG A 152 16.65 -5.03 -8.28
N LEU A 153 15.99 -6.18 -8.37
CA LEU A 153 16.29 -7.34 -7.50
C LEU A 153 17.02 -8.49 -8.24
N ASP A 154 16.95 -8.51 -9.55
CA ASP A 154 17.62 -9.51 -10.39
C ASP A 154 18.75 -8.88 -11.19
N GLN A 155 19.47 -9.69 -11.95
CA GLN A 155 20.63 -9.26 -12.76
C GLN A 155 20.48 -9.74 -14.19
N GLY A 156 21.29 -9.18 -15.07
CA GLY A 156 21.35 -9.55 -16.49
C GLY A 156 20.55 -8.61 -17.38
N GLU A 157 20.87 -8.68 -18.66
CA GLU A 157 20.19 -7.86 -19.68
C GLU A 157 18.78 -8.37 -19.95
N LEU A 158 17.90 -7.44 -20.34
CA LEU A 158 16.54 -7.80 -20.76
C LEU A 158 16.53 -8.01 -22.27
N THR A 159 15.98 -9.13 -22.69
CA THR A 159 15.96 -9.57 -24.09
C THR A 159 14.57 -10.07 -24.49
N ALA A 160 14.41 -10.41 -25.75
CA ALA A 160 13.14 -10.98 -26.24
C ALA A 160 12.78 -12.32 -25.54
N THR A 161 13.77 -13.06 -25.09
CA THR A 161 13.56 -14.35 -24.37
C THR A 161 13.51 -14.19 -22.86
N SER A 162 13.96 -13.03 -22.33
CA SER A 162 13.92 -12.70 -20.89
C SER A 162 13.46 -11.25 -20.73
N PRO A 163 12.16 -10.97 -20.98
CA PRO A 163 11.65 -9.58 -20.98
C PRO A 163 11.20 -9.08 -19.63
N SER A 164 11.35 -9.87 -18.58
CA SER A 164 10.81 -9.55 -17.24
C SER A 164 11.91 -9.33 -16.22
N PHE A 165 11.64 -8.45 -15.27
CA PHE A 165 12.57 -8.16 -14.18
C PHE A 165 11.78 -7.86 -12.90
N GLN A 166 12.44 -8.04 -11.76
CA GLN A 166 11.85 -7.77 -10.46
C GLN A 166 12.40 -6.47 -9.86
N ILE A 167 11.49 -5.69 -9.26
CA ILE A 167 11.86 -4.45 -8.56
C ILE A 167 11.24 -4.42 -7.16
N ARG A 168 11.99 -3.87 -6.22
CA ARG A 168 11.49 -3.45 -4.90
C ARG A 168 11.17 -1.96 -4.99
N ILE A 169 9.96 -1.60 -4.53
CA ILE A 169 9.42 -0.25 -4.62
C ILE A 169 9.05 0.21 -3.21
N SER A 170 9.62 1.34 -2.76
CA SER A 170 9.14 2.03 -1.56
C SER A 170 8.45 3.31 -2.01
N CYS A 171 7.22 3.54 -1.58
CA CYS A 171 6.43 4.67 -2.09
C CYS A 171 5.40 5.18 -1.09
N GLY A 172 4.93 6.40 -1.34
CA GLY A 172 3.86 7.03 -0.60
C GLY A 172 2.47 6.53 -0.99
N LYS A 173 1.46 7.03 -0.29
CA LYS A 173 0.05 6.70 -0.59
C LYS A 173 -0.34 7.12 -2.00
N GLY A 174 -1.29 6.41 -2.58
CA GLY A 174 -1.90 6.75 -3.87
C GLY A 174 -1.11 6.33 -5.09
N THR A 175 0.06 5.72 -4.90
CA THR A 175 0.89 5.21 -5.99
C THR A 175 0.25 3.96 -6.60
N TYR A 176 0.14 3.94 -7.92
CA TYR A 176 -0.32 2.78 -8.70
C TYR A 176 0.90 2.08 -9.30
N ILE A 177 1.21 0.88 -8.77
CA ILE A 177 2.37 0.10 -9.23
C ILE A 177 2.14 -0.39 -10.68
N ARG A 178 0.88 -0.67 -11.05
CA ARG A 178 0.52 -1.01 -12.42
C ARG A 178 0.94 0.11 -13.39
N THR A 179 0.57 1.35 -13.06
CA THR A 179 0.94 2.52 -13.87
C THR A 179 2.45 2.75 -13.87
N LEU A 180 3.12 2.51 -12.74
CA LEU A 180 4.58 2.61 -12.68
C LEU A 180 5.26 1.62 -13.65
N ALA A 181 4.73 0.40 -13.75
CA ALA A 181 5.24 -0.59 -14.71
C ALA A 181 5.09 -0.10 -16.16
N VAL A 182 3.95 0.51 -16.49
CA VAL A 182 3.71 1.12 -17.82
C VAL A 182 4.72 2.26 -18.05
N MET A 183 4.90 3.16 -17.07
CA MET A 183 5.85 4.28 -17.17
C MET A 183 7.30 3.81 -17.40
N ILE A 184 7.71 2.72 -16.75
CA ILE A 184 9.05 2.14 -17.00
C ILE A 184 9.15 1.70 -18.45
N GLY A 185 8.12 1.03 -18.98
CA GLY A 185 8.08 0.64 -20.39
C GLY A 185 8.17 1.83 -21.32
N GLU A 186 7.37 2.89 -21.07
CA GLU A 186 7.38 4.12 -21.88
C GLU A 186 8.78 4.76 -21.92
N GLU A 187 9.49 4.80 -20.79
CA GLU A 187 10.87 5.34 -20.74
C GLU A 187 11.87 4.48 -21.51
N LEU A 188 11.59 3.18 -21.63
CA LEU A 188 12.42 2.24 -22.41
C LEU A 188 11.99 2.17 -23.89
N GLY A 189 10.86 2.81 -24.26
CA GLY A 189 10.31 2.79 -25.60
C GLY A 189 9.59 1.49 -25.96
N LEU A 190 9.01 0.79 -24.96
CA LEU A 190 8.35 -0.51 -25.13
C LEU A 190 7.01 -0.55 -24.36
N PRO A 191 6.00 -1.23 -24.89
CA PRO A 191 4.82 -1.52 -24.07
C PRO A 191 5.20 -2.38 -22.88
N ALA A 192 4.52 -2.19 -21.74
CA ALA A 192 4.82 -2.93 -20.52
C ALA A 192 3.57 -3.11 -19.64
N HIS A 193 3.64 -4.08 -18.74
CA HIS A 193 2.61 -4.29 -17.73
C HIS A 193 3.23 -4.88 -16.45
N MET A 194 2.48 -4.80 -15.37
CA MET A 194 2.81 -5.44 -14.10
C MET A 194 2.40 -6.92 -14.14
N ALA A 195 3.37 -7.82 -14.18
CA ALA A 195 3.09 -9.27 -14.25
C ALA A 195 2.69 -9.85 -12.90
N SER A 196 3.31 -9.37 -11.81
CA SER A 196 2.96 -9.77 -10.45
C SER A 196 3.25 -8.66 -9.45
N LEU A 197 2.58 -8.72 -8.28
CA LEU A 197 2.78 -7.74 -7.21
C LEU A 197 2.54 -8.39 -5.86
N GLU A 198 3.46 -8.15 -4.94
CA GLU A 198 3.30 -8.47 -3.52
C GLU A 198 3.57 -7.22 -2.70
N ARG A 199 2.68 -6.87 -1.76
CA ARG A 199 2.95 -5.79 -0.80
C ARG A 199 3.68 -6.38 0.41
N THR A 200 4.97 -6.07 0.56
CA THR A 200 5.83 -6.61 1.62
C THR A 200 5.76 -5.79 2.91
N LYS A 201 5.32 -4.50 2.82
CA LYS A 201 5.22 -3.64 4.00
C LYS A 201 4.07 -2.64 3.85
N SER A 202 3.38 -2.33 4.94
CA SER A 202 2.36 -1.28 5.01
C SER A 202 2.42 -0.60 6.39
N GLY A 203 2.92 0.63 6.40
CA GLY A 203 3.19 1.37 7.64
C GLY A 203 4.20 0.62 8.51
N PHE A 204 3.84 0.36 9.75
CA PHE A 204 4.66 -0.38 10.71
C PHE A 204 4.84 -1.87 10.34
N PHE A 205 3.82 -2.48 9.73
CA PHE A 205 3.71 -3.93 9.58
C PHE A 205 4.46 -4.45 8.35
N GLN A 206 5.20 -5.52 8.52
CA GLN A 206 5.94 -6.24 7.48
C GLN A 206 5.31 -7.61 7.24
N LYS A 207 5.70 -8.27 6.16
CA LYS A 207 5.17 -9.58 5.76
C LYS A 207 5.33 -10.62 6.88
N GLU A 208 6.44 -10.57 7.59
CA GLU A 208 6.80 -11.50 8.67
C GLU A 208 5.88 -11.35 9.90
N ASP A 209 5.22 -10.20 10.05
CA ASP A 209 4.25 -9.95 11.13
C ASP A 209 2.88 -10.56 10.83
N CYS A 210 2.63 -10.94 9.57
CA CYS A 210 1.28 -11.22 9.08
C CYS A 210 0.85 -12.66 9.30
N LEU A 211 -0.44 -12.83 9.55
CA LEU A 211 -1.12 -14.13 9.55
C LEU A 211 -2.14 -14.19 8.42
N THR A 212 -2.37 -15.37 7.89
CA THR A 212 -3.46 -15.64 6.94
C THR A 212 -4.82 -15.65 7.66
N LEU A 213 -5.90 -15.55 6.90
CA LEU A 213 -7.27 -15.66 7.47
C LEU A 213 -7.47 -16.99 8.21
N ALA A 214 -6.93 -18.09 7.69
CA ALA A 214 -7.08 -19.42 8.29
C ALA A 214 -6.34 -19.51 9.63
N GLU A 215 -5.15 -18.96 9.72
CA GLU A 215 -4.37 -18.91 10.98
C GLU A 215 -5.08 -18.08 12.02
N ILE A 216 -5.58 -16.88 11.63
CA ILE A 216 -6.33 -16.01 12.55
C ILE A 216 -7.59 -16.73 13.05
N GLU A 217 -8.34 -17.37 12.17
CA GLU A 217 -9.54 -18.13 12.56
C GLU A 217 -9.20 -19.23 13.56
N THR A 218 -8.12 -19.95 13.31
CA THR A 218 -7.64 -21.01 14.20
C THR A 218 -7.28 -20.48 15.58
N GLN A 219 -6.57 -19.34 15.64
CA GLN A 219 -6.18 -18.71 16.92
C GLN A 219 -7.43 -18.22 17.68
N VAL A 220 -8.38 -17.58 16.98
CA VAL A 220 -9.63 -17.13 17.60
C VAL A 220 -10.43 -18.29 18.19
N GLN A 221 -10.48 -19.45 17.51
CA GLN A 221 -11.16 -20.65 18.01
C GLN A 221 -10.53 -21.17 19.32
N LYS A 222 -9.22 -20.96 19.50
CA LYS A 222 -8.48 -21.31 20.72
C LYS A 222 -8.56 -20.23 21.80
N GLY A 223 -9.19 -19.08 21.52
CA GLY A 223 -9.25 -17.94 22.44
C GLY A 223 -7.95 -17.14 22.49
N ASP A 224 -7.04 -17.35 21.54
CA ASP A 224 -5.77 -16.65 21.46
C ASP A 224 -5.92 -15.40 20.57
N PHE A 225 -5.62 -14.24 21.13
CA PHE A 225 -5.68 -12.95 20.44
C PHE A 225 -4.31 -12.25 20.44
N SER A 226 -3.23 -12.99 20.60
CA SER A 226 -1.86 -12.45 20.62
C SER A 226 -1.48 -11.72 19.32
N PHE A 227 -2.15 -12.04 18.21
CA PHE A 227 -1.97 -11.39 16.90
C PHE A 227 -2.56 -9.98 16.84
N LEU A 228 -3.33 -9.57 17.85
CA LEU A 228 -3.99 -8.25 17.88
C LEU A 228 -3.04 -7.21 18.46
N HIS A 229 -2.46 -6.39 17.62
CA HIS A 229 -1.52 -5.34 18.01
C HIS A 229 -2.27 -4.13 18.59
N PRO A 230 -1.68 -3.44 19.59
CA PRO A 230 -2.28 -2.23 20.14
C PRO A 230 -2.35 -1.10 19.11
N LEU A 231 -3.25 -0.12 19.38
CA LEU A 231 -3.52 0.99 18.46
C LEU A 231 -2.26 1.83 18.18
N GLU A 232 -1.39 1.93 19.18
CA GLU A 232 -0.15 2.71 19.14
C GLU A 232 0.81 2.23 18.02
N LYS A 233 0.73 0.97 17.65
CA LYS A 233 1.50 0.45 16.49
C LYS A 233 1.07 1.12 15.17
N GLY A 234 -0.17 1.59 15.09
CA GLY A 234 -0.69 2.29 13.90
C GLY A 234 -0.26 3.74 13.79
N ILE A 235 0.27 4.30 14.90
CA ILE A 235 0.69 5.71 14.98
C ILE A 235 2.14 5.82 15.52
N PHE A 236 2.96 4.82 15.22
CA PHE A 236 4.31 4.67 15.76
C PHE A 236 5.24 5.86 15.46
N ASP A 237 4.92 6.62 14.44
CA ASP A 237 5.69 7.79 13.97
C ASP A 237 5.20 9.12 14.59
N MET A 238 4.16 9.06 15.42
CA MET A 238 3.64 10.26 16.11
C MET A 238 4.43 10.54 17.39
N PRO A 239 4.64 11.82 17.74
CA PRO A 239 5.30 12.15 18.99
C PRO A 239 4.43 11.76 20.18
N ILE A 240 5.09 11.25 21.22
CA ILE A 240 4.43 10.86 22.48
C ILE A 240 4.51 12.04 23.46
N ILE A 241 3.37 12.40 24.04
CA ILE A 241 3.30 13.44 25.09
C ILE A 241 2.82 12.77 26.38
N GLU A 242 3.63 12.82 27.41
CA GLU A 242 3.24 12.36 28.74
C GLU A 242 2.47 13.48 29.45
N LEU A 243 1.29 13.16 29.94
CA LEU A 243 0.43 14.13 30.64
C LEU A 243 0.45 13.84 32.14
N ASP A 244 0.56 14.90 32.94
CA ASP A 244 0.35 14.78 34.39
C ASP A 244 -1.16 14.61 34.70
N SER A 245 -1.47 14.31 35.95
CA SER A 245 -2.84 14.04 36.39
C SER A 245 -3.79 15.22 36.17
N THR A 246 -3.29 16.46 36.17
CA THR A 246 -4.10 17.67 35.99
C THR A 246 -4.65 17.76 34.54
N PHE A 247 -3.84 17.40 33.57
CA PHE A 247 -4.23 17.45 32.16
C PHE A 247 -4.95 16.17 31.72
N TYR A 248 -4.65 15.02 32.36
CA TYR A 248 -5.23 13.72 31.98
C TYR A 248 -6.76 13.75 32.02
N ALA A 249 -7.34 14.25 33.11
CA ALA A 249 -8.81 14.35 33.28
C ALA A 249 -9.44 15.26 32.18
N LYS A 250 -8.77 16.36 31.85
CA LYS A 250 -9.25 17.30 30.81
C LYS A 250 -9.28 16.64 29.43
N VAL A 251 -8.21 15.90 29.08
CA VAL A 251 -8.12 15.19 27.79
C VAL A 251 -9.18 14.09 27.69
N LEU A 252 -9.41 13.34 28.76
CA LEU A 252 -10.46 12.31 28.77
C LEU A 252 -11.84 12.88 28.47
N ASN A 253 -12.07 14.15 28.87
CA ASN A 253 -13.33 14.85 28.60
C ASN A 253 -13.33 15.64 27.29
N GLY A 254 -12.33 15.42 26.44
CA GLY A 254 -12.26 16.02 25.10
C GLY A 254 -11.77 17.46 25.07
N ALA A 255 -11.12 17.94 26.11
CA ALA A 255 -10.60 19.31 26.16
C ALA A 255 -9.43 19.47 25.16
N LEU A 256 -9.43 20.56 24.43
CA LEU A 256 -8.30 20.94 23.58
C LEU A 256 -7.16 21.42 24.47
N LEU A 257 -5.97 20.83 24.30
CA LEU A 257 -4.77 21.28 24.98
C LEU A 257 -4.00 22.22 24.07
N CYS A 258 -3.78 23.46 24.52
CA CYS A 258 -2.93 24.39 23.80
C CYS A 258 -1.48 23.96 23.92
N PHE A 259 -0.76 23.94 22.79
CA PHE A 259 0.65 23.55 22.74
C PHE A 259 1.52 24.37 23.72
N ALA A 260 1.19 25.65 23.90
CA ALA A 260 1.88 26.52 24.84
C ALA A 260 1.73 26.07 26.31
N LEU A 261 0.59 25.50 26.67
CA LEU A 261 0.37 24.97 28.04
C LEU A 261 1.18 23.69 28.29
N LEU A 262 1.39 22.88 27.26
CA LEU A 262 2.21 21.68 27.34
C LEU A 262 3.69 22.02 27.48
N LEU A 263 4.16 23.08 26.82
CA LEU A 263 5.55 23.56 26.92
C LEU A 263 5.85 24.20 28.28
N GLY A 264 4.88 24.93 28.86
CA GLY A 264 5.04 25.64 30.14
C GLY A 264 5.00 24.74 31.36
N ALA A 265 4.47 23.52 31.26
CA ALA A 265 4.28 22.60 32.39
C ALA A 265 5.44 21.63 32.62
N GLY A 266 6.57 21.79 31.96
CA GLY A 266 7.77 20.93 32.12
C GLY A 266 7.57 19.47 31.67
N GLY A 267 6.47 19.19 30.95
CA GLY A 267 6.02 17.85 30.63
C GLY A 267 6.33 17.34 29.22
N LEU A 268 7.16 18.06 28.46
CA LEU A 268 7.51 17.61 27.09
C LEU A 268 8.87 16.93 27.07
N LYS A 269 8.90 15.63 27.12
CA LYS A 269 10.08 14.88 26.72
C LYS A 269 9.91 14.53 25.23
N UNK A 270 10.34 15.11 24.35
CA UNK A 270 10.27 14.88 23.35
C UNK A 270 10.79 13.87 23.12
N PHE A 271 10.44 13.03 23.04
CA PHE A 271 10.95 11.79 22.48
C PHE A 271 10.88 11.94 20.95
N ALA A 272 12.01 12.24 20.36
CA ALA A 272 12.19 12.06 18.92
C ALA A 272 11.87 10.59 18.60
N PRO A 273 11.15 10.29 17.50
CA PRO A 273 11.01 8.91 17.09
C PRO A 273 12.41 8.31 16.94
N LYS A 274 12.65 7.17 17.59
CA LYS A 274 13.87 6.43 17.33
C LYS A 274 13.85 6.09 15.85
N SER A 275 14.67 6.80 15.07
CA SER A 275 14.96 6.40 13.70
C SER A 275 15.36 4.92 13.75
N ALA A 276 14.61 4.10 13.06
CA ALA A 276 14.97 2.70 12.92
C ALA A 276 16.34 2.61 12.26
N LEU A 277 17.30 2.11 13.00
CA LEU A 277 18.56 1.60 12.44
C LEU A 277 18.25 0.30 11.72
#